data_11c01582067215e4da9a77b1c2683698
#
_entry.id   11c01582067215e4da9a77b1c2683698
#
_cell.length_a   1.000
_cell.length_b   1.000
_cell.length_c   1.000
_cell.angle_alpha   90.00
_cell.angle_beta   90.00
_cell.angle_gamma   90.00
#
_symmetry.space_group_name_H-M   'P 1'
#
loop_
_entity.id
_entity.type
_entity.pdbx_description
1 polymer ?
#
loop_
_entity_poly.entity_id
_entity_poly.type
_entity_poly.pdbx_seq_one_letter_code
_entity_poly.pdbx_strand_id
1 'polypeptide(L)'
;DEVKNIVGAFYQPKMVFIDPETLHTLPRRHYINGLMEALKAGLIYDASLFALFEHGDIEKDLDTIIEKALYVKKSVVEQDEREQGLRKILNFGHTIGHAIESYYHLSEYLHGECVALGMLYFIEDEQLKQRVISVYERLGIPTHVDFDPEAVYQLLCRDKKADGDHVTIVHVPKAGTAELIETPLDEVRTILKGTQA
;
A
#
# COMPACT_ATOMS: atom_id res chain seq x y z
N ASP A 1 20.30 -9.89 13.87
CA ASP A 1 19.75 -8.84 12.98
C ASP A 1 19.11 -9.54 11.78
N GLU A 2 17.78 -9.67 11.82
CA GLU A 2 17.02 -10.23 10.70
C GLU A 2 16.85 -9.11 9.65
N VAL A 3 17.62 -9.19 8.58
CA VAL A 3 17.50 -8.28 7.46
C VAL A 3 16.66 -8.96 6.38
N LYS A 4 15.54 -8.37 6.02
CA LYS A 4 14.62 -8.82 4.97
C LYS A 4 15.27 -8.67 3.59
N ASN A 5 15.07 -9.64 2.69
CA ASN A 5 15.41 -9.54 1.25
C ASN A 5 16.90 -9.35 0.90
N ILE A 6 17.83 -9.88 1.68
CA ILE A 6 19.28 -9.72 1.43
C ILE A 6 19.78 -10.54 0.24
N VAL A 7 19.13 -11.67 -0.07
CA VAL A 7 19.57 -12.60 -1.13
C VAL A 7 18.49 -12.71 -2.19
N GLY A 8 18.83 -12.37 -3.43
CA GLY A 8 17.93 -12.48 -4.57
C GLY A 8 18.60 -12.06 -5.87
N ALA A 9 17.92 -12.25 -6.98
CA ALA A 9 18.33 -11.80 -8.30
C ALA A 9 17.12 -11.17 -9.01
N PHE A 10 17.35 -10.10 -9.76
CA PHE A 10 16.34 -9.53 -10.66
C PHE A 10 16.22 -10.43 -11.89
N TYR A 11 15.27 -11.35 -11.86
CA TYR A 11 15.01 -12.25 -12.96
C TYR A 11 13.49 -12.41 -13.13
N GLN A 12 12.97 -12.04 -14.31
CA GLN A 12 11.54 -12.14 -14.60
C GLN A 12 11.14 -13.61 -14.77
N PRO A 13 10.04 -14.06 -14.15
CA PRO A 13 9.55 -15.42 -14.32
C PRO A 13 9.04 -15.61 -15.75
N LYS A 14 9.27 -16.80 -16.31
CA LYS A 14 8.72 -17.18 -17.62
C LYS A 14 7.21 -17.45 -17.55
N MET A 15 6.71 -17.85 -16.39
CA MET A 15 5.31 -18.17 -16.14
C MET A 15 5.00 -18.01 -14.66
N VAL A 16 3.80 -17.57 -14.34
CA VAL A 16 3.27 -17.46 -12.97
C VAL A 16 2.01 -18.30 -12.89
N PHE A 17 1.99 -19.26 -11.96
CA PHE A 17 0.80 -20.06 -11.65
C PHE A 17 0.11 -19.44 -10.44
N ILE A 18 -1.20 -19.27 -10.53
CA ILE A 18 -2.03 -18.68 -9.48
C ILE A 18 -3.17 -19.63 -9.22
N ASP A 19 -3.23 -20.16 -8.01
CA ASP A 19 -4.28 -21.07 -7.56
C ASP A 19 -4.96 -20.46 -6.31
N PRO A 20 -6.14 -19.81 -6.48
CA PRO A 20 -6.87 -19.21 -5.37
C PRO A 20 -7.29 -20.19 -4.27
N GLU A 21 -7.42 -21.50 -4.57
CA GLU A 21 -7.77 -22.52 -3.58
C GLU A 21 -6.76 -22.59 -2.44
N THR A 22 -5.51 -22.23 -2.69
CA THR A 22 -4.47 -22.16 -1.64
C THR A 22 -4.78 -21.15 -0.54
N LEU A 23 -5.62 -20.16 -0.79
CA LEU A 23 -6.03 -19.14 0.17
C LEU A 23 -6.98 -19.69 1.26
N HIS A 24 -7.65 -20.84 1.02
CA HIS A 24 -8.56 -21.44 2.00
C HIS A 24 -7.86 -21.89 3.29
N THR A 25 -6.57 -22.18 3.22
CA THR A 25 -5.77 -22.57 4.40
C THR A 25 -5.05 -21.40 5.06
N LEU A 26 -5.15 -20.20 4.48
CA LEU A 26 -4.49 -19.02 5.02
C LEU A 26 -5.26 -18.47 6.24
N PRO A 27 -4.58 -18.16 7.36
CA PRO A 27 -5.25 -17.51 8.49
C PRO A 27 -5.91 -16.19 8.06
N ARG A 28 -7.12 -15.92 8.58
CA ARG A 28 -7.96 -14.78 8.14
C ARG A 28 -7.21 -13.43 8.12
N ARG A 29 -6.39 -13.15 9.13
CA ARG A 29 -5.58 -11.91 9.18
C ARG A 29 -4.61 -11.80 8.01
N HIS A 30 -3.94 -12.89 7.63
CA HIS A 30 -3.02 -12.91 6.47
C HIS A 30 -3.75 -12.79 5.14
N TYR A 31 -4.93 -13.40 5.03
CA TYR A 31 -5.79 -13.27 3.86
C TYR A 31 -6.21 -11.79 3.65
N ILE A 32 -6.72 -11.15 4.70
CA ILE A 32 -7.10 -9.74 4.65
C ILE A 32 -5.90 -8.84 4.39
N ASN A 33 -4.75 -9.12 5.02
CA ASN A 33 -3.50 -8.41 4.75
C ASN A 33 -3.12 -8.44 3.26
N GLY A 34 -3.28 -9.58 2.58
CA GLY A 34 -3.06 -9.71 1.14
C GLY A 34 -4.04 -8.88 0.30
N LEU A 35 -5.31 -8.79 0.72
CA LEU A 35 -6.33 -7.98 0.04
C LEU A 35 -5.99 -6.49 -0.02
N MET A 36 -5.15 -5.97 0.90
CA MET A 36 -4.76 -4.55 0.90
C MET A 36 -3.96 -4.17 -0.33
N GLU A 37 -3.17 -5.07 -0.88
CA GLU A 37 -2.48 -4.85 -2.15
C GLU A 37 -3.45 -4.78 -3.35
N ALA A 38 -4.50 -5.59 -3.35
CA ALA A 38 -5.53 -5.53 -4.38
C ALA A 38 -6.39 -4.26 -4.24
N LEU A 39 -6.74 -3.87 -3.01
CA LEU A 39 -7.45 -2.62 -2.75
C LEU A 39 -6.61 -1.41 -3.20
N LYS A 40 -5.32 -1.40 -2.90
CA LYS A 40 -4.36 -0.40 -3.40
C LYS A 40 -4.40 -0.30 -4.93
N ALA A 41 -4.36 -1.44 -5.64
CA ALA A 41 -4.44 -1.46 -7.10
C ALA A 41 -5.74 -0.82 -7.62
N GLY A 42 -6.85 -1.03 -6.92
CA GLY A 42 -8.13 -0.38 -7.19
C GLY A 42 -8.06 1.14 -7.03
N LEU A 43 -7.46 1.61 -5.95
CA LEU A 43 -7.34 3.03 -5.65
C LEU A 43 -6.45 3.77 -6.65
N ILE A 44 -5.30 3.19 -7.03
CA ILE A 44 -4.32 3.87 -7.90
C ILE A 44 -4.60 3.75 -9.39
N TYR A 45 -5.41 2.76 -9.85
CA TYR A 45 -5.47 2.46 -11.28
C TYR A 45 -6.84 2.01 -11.78
N ASP A 46 -7.59 1.18 -11.04
CA ASP A 46 -8.87 0.61 -11.48
C ASP A 46 -10.01 0.86 -10.47
N ALA A 47 -10.75 1.96 -10.67
CA ALA A 47 -11.89 2.29 -9.81
C ALA A 47 -12.94 1.16 -9.72
N SER A 48 -13.07 0.31 -10.76
CA SER A 48 -14.01 -0.80 -10.74
C SER A 48 -13.56 -1.93 -9.80
N LEU A 49 -12.24 -2.10 -9.63
CA LEU A 49 -11.69 -3.00 -8.61
C LEU A 49 -11.96 -2.45 -7.21
N PHE A 50 -11.78 -1.14 -6.97
CA PHE A 50 -12.12 -0.53 -5.70
C PHE A 50 -13.62 -0.68 -5.38
N ALA A 51 -14.50 -0.54 -6.37
CA ALA A 51 -15.95 -0.74 -6.19
C ALA A 51 -16.33 -2.15 -5.72
N LEU A 52 -15.56 -3.18 -6.07
CA LEU A 52 -15.77 -4.54 -5.53
C LEU A 52 -15.50 -4.60 -4.02
N PHE A 53 -14.51 -3.84 -3.55
CA PHE A 53 -14.28 -3.72 -2.10
C PHE A 53 -15.37 -2.93 -1.39
N GLU A 54 -15.98 -1.94 -2.02
CA GLU A 54 -17.04 -1.12 -1.41
C GLU A 54 -18.40 -1.83 -1.34
N HIS A 55 -18.79 -2.47 -2.43
CA HIS A 55 -20.15 -2.91 -2.66
C HIS A 55 -20.26 -4.40 -2.93
N GLY A 56 -19.17 -5.08 -3.26
CA GLY A 56 -19.14 -6.49 -3.60
C GLY A 56 -19.11 -7.41 -2.37
N ASP A 57 -19.25 -8.69 -2.66
CA ASP A 57 -19.00 -9.78 -1.72
C ASP A 57 -17.59 -10.33 -2.01
N ILE A 58 -16.62 -9.94 -1.20
CA ILE A 58 -15.20 -10.24 -1.43
C ILE A 58 -14.93 -11.74 -1.63
N GLU A 59 -15.65 -12.59 -0.89
CA GLU A 59 -15.46 -14.06 -1.00
C GLU A 59 -15.99 -14.58 -2.33
N LYS A 60 -17.09 -14.04 -2.85
CA LYS A 60 -17.63 -14.43 -4.17
C LYS A 60 -16.89 -13.79 -5.33
N ASP A 61 -16.38 -12.58 -5.12
CA ASP A 61 -15.71 -11.78 -6.15
C ASP A 61 -14.19 -12.02 -6.16
N LEU A 62 -13.66 -12.95 -5.34
CA LEU A 62 -12.24 -13.14 -5.10
C LEU A 62 -11.43 -13.35 -6.39
N ASP A 63 -11.89 -14.23 -7.28
CA ASP A 63 -11.21 -14.50 -8.54
C ASP A 63 -11.13 -13.23 -9.41
N THR A 64 -12.21 -12.47 -9.47
CA THR A 64 -12.26 -11.19 -10.19
C THR A 64 -11.33 -10.15 -9.56
N ILE A 65 -11.25 -10.10 -8.23
CA ILE A 65 -10.35 -9.21 -7.49
C ILE A 65 -8.90 -9.56 -7.80
N ILE A 66 -8.55 -10.84 -7.77
CA ILE A 66 -7.19 -11.33 -8.09
C ILE A 66 -6.84 -10.99 -9.53
N GLU A 67 -7.71 -11.33 -10.49
CA GLU A 67 -7.48 -11.06 -11.91
C GLU A 67 -7.24 -9.57 -12.18
N LYS A 68 -8.10 -8.69 -11.65
CA LYS A 68 -7.98 -7.24 -11.81
C LYS A 68 -6.71 -6.69 -11.16
N ALA A 69 -6.38 -7.11 -9.95
CA ALA A 69 -5.17 -6.68 -9.27
C ALA A 69 -3.90 -7.08 -10.03
N LEU A 70 -3.87 -8.30 -10.57
CA LEU A 70 -2.78 -8.78 -11.42
C LEU A 70 -2.69 -8.02 -12.74
N TYR A 71 -3.84 -7.71 -13.35
CA TYR A 71 -3.88 -6.89 -14.57
C TYR A 71 -3.29 -5.50 -14.34
N VAL A 72 -3.65 -4.84 -13.25
CA VAL A 72 -3.07 -3.54 -12.87
C VAL A 72 -1.56 -3.65 -12.73
N LYS A 73 -1.09 -4.61 -11.93
CA LYS A 73 0.35 -4.81 -11.71
C LYS A 73 1.09 -5.10 -13.03
N LYS A 74 0.55 -5.99 -13.87
CA LYS A 74 1.09 -6.30 -15.18
C LYS A 74 1.18 -5.04 -16.04
N SER A 75 0.07 -4.30 -16.18
CA SER A 75 -0.01 -3.11 -17.03
C SER A 75 1.00 -2.03 -16.61
N VAL A 76 1.19 -1.84 -15.31
CA VAL A 76 2.15 -0.86 -14.79
C VAL A 76 3.59 -1.32 -14.99
N VAL A 77 3.90 -2.60 -14.72
CA VAL A 77 5.26 -3.15 -14.85
C VAL A 77 5.69 -3.23 -16.33
N GLU A 78 4.80 -3.59 -17.25
CA GLU A 78 5.10 -3.63 -18.68
C GLU A 78 5.41 -2.24 -19.26
N GLN A 79 4.83 -1.16 -18.68
CA GLN A 79 5.10 0.22 -19.09
C GLN A 79 6.38 0.78 -18.45
N ASP A 80 6.77 0.29 -17.29
CA ASP A 80 7.93 0.79 -16.54
C ASP A 80 8.59 -0.35 -15.74
N GLU A 81 9.35 -1.20 -16.43
CA GLU A 81 10.03 -2.35 -15.81
C GLU A 81 11.05 -1.93 -14.71
N ARG A 82 11.69 -0.76 -14.88
CA ARG A 82 12.80 -0.30 -14.02
C ARG A 82 12.38 0.68 -12.92
N GLU A 83 11.08 0.96 -12.75
CA GLU A 83 10.56 1.87 -11.72
C GLU A 83 11.14 3.30 -11.79
N GLN A 84 11.27 3.81 -13.01
CA GLN A 84 11.77 5.18 -13.22
C GLN A 84 10.66 6.24 -13.25
N GLY A 85 9.39 5.84 -13.38
CA GLY A 85 8.24 6.72 -13.49
C GLY A 85 6.95 6.08 -13.02
N LEU A 86 6.09 5.64 -13.94
CA LEU A 86 4.75 5.13 -13.66
C LEU A 86 4.72 4.05 -12.58
N ARG A 87 5.68 3.13 -12.57
CA ARG A 87 5.69 2.02 -11.62
C ARG A 87 5.77 2.47 -10.15
N LYS A 88 6.26 3.68 -9.90
CA LYS A 88 6.29 4.25 -8.55
C LYS A 88 4.89 4.37 -7.93
N ILE A 89 3.80 4.40 -8.73
CA ILE A 89 2.43 4.42 -8.18
C ILE A 89 2.13 3.18 -7.32
N LEU A 90 2.81 2.04 -7.58
CA LEU A 90 2.66 0.83 -6.77
C LEU A 90 3.13 1.02 -5.32
N ASN A 91 3.91 2.08 -5.05
CA ASN A 91 4.38 2.44 -3.71
C ASN A 91 3.36 3.28 -2.91
N PHE A 92 2.12 3.43 -3.40
CA PHE A 92 1.06 4.08 -2.64
C PHE A 92 0.92 3.47 -1.23
N GLY A 93 0.96 4.30 -0.21
CA GLY A 93 0.94 3.88 1.19
C GLY A 93 2.26 3.34 1.74
N HIS A 94 3.23 2.94 0.89
CA HIS A 94 4.46 2.29 1.33
C HIS A 94 5.42 3.22 2.05
N THR A 95 5.48 4.50 1.67
CA THR A 95 6.43 5.46 2.26
C THR A 95 6.25 5.57 3.78
N ILE A 96 5.03 5.81 4.25
CA ILE A 96 4.71 5.83 5.68
C ILE A 96 4.53 4.40 6.22
N GLY A 97 3.91 3.51 5.45
CA GLY A 97 3.66 2.13 5.86
C GLY A 97 4.92 1.37 6.27
N HIS A 98 6.01 1.46 5.51
CA HIS A 98 7.30 0.84 5.86
C HIS A 98 7.92 1.45 7.13
N ALA A 99 7.76 2.75 7.34
CA ALA A 99 8.24 3.39 8.55
C ALA A 99 7.45 2.92 9.79
N ILE A 100 6.12 2.77 9.68
CA ILE A 100 5.27 2.18 10.72
C ILE A 100 5.65 0.71 10.97
N GLU A 101 5.79 -0.09 9.91
CA GLU A 101 6.21 -1.50 9.99
C GLU A 101 7.55 -1.64 10.73
N SER A 102 8.50 -0.74 10.44
CA SER A 102 9.81 -0.70 11.10
C SER A 102 9.70 -0.24 12.55
N TYR A 103 8.84 0.71 12.87
CA TYR A 103 8.61 1.20 14.23
C TYR A 103 8.11 0.09 15.14
N TYR A 104 7.23 -0.77 14.66
CA TYR A 104 6.71 -1.93 15.36
C TYR A 104 7.54 -3.21 15.18
N HIS A 105 8.82 -3.08 14.79
CA HIS A 105 9.79 -4.18 14.70
C HIS A 105 9.33 -5.36 13.84
N LEU A 106 8.51 -5.12 12.81
CA LEU A 106 8.01 -6.14 11.87
C LEU A 106 7.19 -7.27 12.53
N SER A 107 6.69 -7.08 13.75
CA SER A 107 6.10 -8.16 14.57
C SER A 107 4.65 -7.92 14.98
N GLU A 108 4.24 -6.69 15.19
CA GLU A 108 2.93 -6.35 15.73
C GLU A 108 1.86 -6.18 14.64
N TYR A 109 2.23 -5.48 13.56
CA TYR A 109 1.40 -5.26 12.39
C TYR A 109 1.96 -5.96 11.17
N LEU A 110 1.06 -6.50 10.34
CA LEU A 110 1.43 -7.10 9.06
C LEU A 110 1.67 -6.01 8.01
N HIS A 111 2.46 -6.32 7.00
CA HIS A 111 2.84 -5.38 5.93
C HIS A 111 1.63 -4.66 5.30
N GLY A 112 0.59 -5.40 4.89
CA GLY A 112 -0.61 -4.80 4.28
C GLY A 112 -1.40 -3.92 5.25
N GLU A 113 -1.42 -4.23 6.56
CA GLU A 113 -2.01 -3.36 7.58
C GLU A 113 -1.25 -2.02 7.66
N CYS A 114 0.09 -2.07 7.64
CA CYS A 114 0.93 -0.87 7.63
C CYS A 114 0.77 -0.05 6.34
N VAL A 115 0.71 -0.72 5.18
CA VAL A 115 0.46 -0.06 3.89
C VAL A 115 -0.93 0.58 3.88
N ALA A 116 -1.96 -0.09 4.40
CA ALA A 116 -3.31 0.44 4.53
C ALA A 116 -3.34 1.73 5.38
N LEU A 117 -2.66 1.73 6.52
CA LEU A 117 -2.49 2.93 7.34
C LEU A 117 -1.79 4.04 6.56
N GLY A 118 -0.70 3.73 5.87
CA GLY A 118 0.05 4.68 5.05
C GLY A 118 -0.75 5.29 3.90
N MET A 119 -1.70 4.55 3.31
CA MET A 119 -2.57 5.07 2.25
C MET A 119 -3.46 6.22 2.72
N LEU A 120 -3.95 6.17 3.97
CA LEU A 120 -4.86 7.20 4.51
C LEU A 120 -4.22 8.59 4.62
N TYR A 121 -2.89 8.69 4.63
CA TYR A 121 -2.18 9.98 4.69
C TYR A 121 -2.21 10.74 3.36
N PHE A 122 -2.38 10.04 2.23
CA PHE A 122 -2.24 10.58 0.89
C PHE A 122 -3.53 10.47 0.05
N ILE A 123 -4.67 10.30 0.71
CA ILE A 123 -6.01 10.48 0.13
C ILE A 123 -6.51 11.85 0.62
N GLU A 124 -6.50 12.85 -0.27
CA GLU A 124 -6.89 14.22 0.07
C GLU A 124 -8.40 14.43 0.04
N ASP A 125 -9.11 13.74 -0.85
CA ASP A 125 -10.56 13.78 -0.92
C ASP A 125 -11.18 13.08 0.31
N GLU A 126 -11.78 13.86 1.20
CA GLU A 126 -12.34 13.35 2.44
C GLU A 126 -13.47 12.34 2.22
N GLN A 127 -14.25 12.46 1.15
CA GLN A 127 -15.31 11.51 0.83
C GLN A 127 -14.70 10.17 0.41
N LEU A 128 -13.65 10.18 -0.41
CA LEU A 128 -12.93 8.96 -0.77
C LEU A 128 -12.29 8.33 0.47
N LYS A 129 -11.66 9.14 1.32
CA LYS A 129 -11.02 8.68 2.56
C LYS A 129 -12.02 7.97 3.48
N GLN A 130 -13.20 8.53 3.68
CA GLN A 130 -14.26 7.89 4.48
C GLN A 130 -14.77 6.58 3.86
N ARG A 131 -14.86 6.50 2.54
CA ARG A 131 -15.20 5.27 1.83
C ARG A 131 -14.15 4.18 2.06
N VAL A 132 -12.86 4.53 1.99
CA VAL A 132 -11.74 3.61 2.28
C VAL A 132 -11.76 3.17 3.74
N ILE A 133 -11.97 4.09 4.69
CA ILE A 133 -12.11 3.78 6.11
C ILE A 133 -13.26 2.79 6.34
N SER A 134 -14.42 2.99 5.72
CA SER A 134 -15.56 2.06 5.84
C SER A 134 -15.23 0.66 5.33
N VAL A 135 -14.42 0.54 4.28
CA VAL A 135 -13.90 -0.77 3.81
C VAL A 135 -12.97 -1.39 4.85
N TYR A 136 -12.06 -0.60 5.43
CA TYR A 136 -11.13 -1.07 6.45
C TYR A 136 -11.86 -1.60 7.68
N GLU A 137 -12.82 -0.85 8.22
CA GLU A 137 -13.63 -1.26 9.37
C GLU A 137 -14.36 -2.57 9.11
N ARG A 138 -14.96 -2.74 7.93
CA ARG A 138 -15.66 -3.97 7.54
C ARG A 138 -14.71 -5.17 7.45
N LEU A 139 -13.46 -4.95 7.06
CA LEU A 139 -12.43 -5.99 6.94
C LEU A 139 -11.66 -6.23 8.24
N GLY A 140 -11.80 -5.37 9.24
CA GLY A 140 -11.04 -5.43 10.48
C GLY A 140 -9.60 -4.95 10.33
N ILE A 141 -9.33 -4.05 9.35
CA ILE A 141 -8.06 -3.36 9.18
C ILE A 141 -8.02 -2.14 10.11
N PRO A 142 -6.90 -1.89 10.81
CA PRO A 142 -6.78 -0.70 11.66
C PRO A 142 -6.84 0.58 10.81
N THR A 143 -7.58 1.57 11.30
CA THR A 143 -7.68 2.91 10.69
C THR A 143 -6.80 3.93 11.39
N HIS A 144 -6.26 3.56 12.54
CA HIS A 144 -5.36 4.36 13.36
C HIS A 144 -4.38 3.45 14.11
N VAL A 145 -3.22 3.98 14.42
CA VAL A 145 -2.19 3.35 15.24
C VAL A 145 -1.40 4.44 15.96
N ASP A 146 -1.13 4.22 17.26
CA ASP A 146 -0.35 5.15 18.06
C ASP A 146 1.15 4.97 17.79
N PHE A 147 1.84 6.05 17.45
CA PHE A 147 3.30 6.05 17.33
C PHE A 147 3.88 7.43 17.65
N ASP A 148 5.17 7.49 17.92
CA ASP A 148 5.90 8.76 17.97
C ASP A 148 6.18 9.25 16.54
N PRO A 149 5.56 10.37 16.08
CA PRO A 149 5.77 10.90 14.73
C PRO A 149 7.23 11.18 14.39
N GLU A 150 8.01 11.61 15.38
CA GLU A 150 9.43 11.90 15.17
C GLU A 150 10.24 10.61 14.98
N ALA A 151 9.94 9.57 15.76
CA ALA A 151 10.60 8.27 15.60
C ALA A 151 10.29 7.64 14.24
N VAL A 152 9.02 7.67 13.79
CA VAL A 152 8.61 7.18 12.46
C VAL A 152 9.26 8.00 11.35
N TYR A 153 9.34 9.33 11.49
CA TYR A 153 10.05 10.20 10.54
C TYR A 153 11.53 9.83 10.42
N GLN A 154 12.23 9.57 11.53
CA GLN A 154 13.63 9.16 11.51
C GLN A 154 13.84 7.82 10.82
N LEU A 155 12.91 6.87 10.96
CA LEU A 155 12.95 5.59 10.26
C LEU A 155 12.76 5.79 8.74
N LEU A 156 11.81 6.63 8.34
CA LEU A 156 11.58 7.00 6.94
C LEU A 156 12.84 7.62 6.32
N CYS A 157 13.48 8.56 7.00
CA CYS A 157 14.71 9.19 6.52
C CYS A 157 15.87 8.20 6.36
N ARG A 158 15.96 7.17 7.19
CA ARG A 158 16.99 6.13 7.06
C ARG A 158 16.82 5.29 5.79
N ASP A 159 15.58 4.96 5.45
CA ASP A 159 15.24 4.19 4.25
C ASP A 159 15.52 5.01 2.97
N LYS A 160 15.32 6.33 3.01
CA LYS A 160 15.40 7.24 1.86
C LYS A 160 16.70 8.02 1.74
N LYS A 161 17.69 7.83 2.62
CA LYS A 161 18.95 8.58 2.64
C LYS A 161 19.76 8.57 1.32
N ALA A 162 19.46 7.66 0.42
CA ALA A 162 20.12 7.60 -0.91
C ALA A 162 19.55 8.62 -1.91
N ASP A 163 18.33 9.15 -1.69
CA ASP A 163 17.56 9.94 -2.66
C ASP A 163 17.58 11.47 -2.38
N GLY A 164 18.33 11.95 -1.35
CA GLY A 164 18.45 13.37 -1.00
C GLY A 164 17.45 13.83 0.06
N ASP A 165 16.93 15.06 -0.09
CA ASP A 165 16.00 15.72 0.85
C ASP A 165 14.53 15.70 0.39
N HIS A 166 14.24 14.99 -0.72
CA HIS A 166 12.91 14.80 -1.27
C HIS A 166 12.57 13.31 -1.40
N VAL A 167 11.28 13.02 -1.44
CA VAL A 167 10.75 11.69 -1.69
C VAL A 167 9.56 11.78 -2.63
N THR A 168 9.47 10.84 -3.60
CA THR A 168 8.29 10.73 -4.45
C THR A 168 7.15 10.13 -3.64
N ILE A 169 6.08 10.89 -3.43
CA ILE A 169 4.85 10.43 -2.77
C ILE A 169 3.79 10.14 -3.84
N VAL A 170 3.02 9.10 -3.61
CA VAL A 170 1.84 8.78 -4.42
C VAL A 170 0.61 9.35 -3.75
N HIS A 171 -0.09 10.25 -4.43
CA HIS A 171 -1.38 10.81 -4.03
C HIS A 171 -2.50 10.16 -4.82
N VAL A 172 -3.67 10.00 -4.19
CA VAL A 172 -4.87 9.47 -4.83
C VAL A 172 -6.00 10.51 -4.71
N PRO A 173 -6.16 11.37 -5.72
CA PRO A 173 -7.20 12.40 -5.71
C PRO A 173 -8.60 11.83 -5.92
N LYS A 174 -8.70 10.68 -6.60
CA LYS A 174 -9.95 9.92 -6.79
C LYS A 174 -9.64 8.44 -7.02
N ALA A 175 -10.57 7.57 -6.73
CA ALA A 175 -10.42 6.14 -6.99
C ALA A 175 -10.06 5.87 -8.46
N GLY A 176 -9.06 5.02 -8.68
CA GLY A 176 -8.55 4.66 -10.00
C GLY A 176 -7.57 5.66 -10.62
N THR A 177 -7.12 6.67 -9.84
CA THR A 177 -6.17 7.68 -10.35
C THR A 177 -5.11 7.95 -9.29
N ALA A 178 -3.85 7.91 -9.70
CA ALA A 178 -2.71 8.24 -8.86
C ALA A 178 -1.86 9.34 -9.47
N GLU A 179 -1.29 10.19 -8.63
CA GLU A 179 -0.36 11.25 -8.98
C GLU A 179 0.95 11.07 -8.22
N LEU A 180 2.09 11.33 -8.88
CA LEU A 180 3.41 11.27 -8.28
C LEU A 180 3.85 12.70 -7.96
N ILE A 181 4.11 13.00 -6.70
CA ILE A 181 4.50 14.33 -6.22
C ILE A 181 5.84 14.21 -5.52
N GLU A 182 6.84 14.98 -6.00
CA GLU A 182 8.13 15.12 -5.30
C GLU A 182 7.89 16.02 -4.08
N THR A 183 8.03 15.44 -2.90
CA THR A 183 7.69 16.05 -1.62
C THR A 183 8.94 16.21 -0.75
N PRO A 184 9.23 17.40 -0.19
CA PRO A 184 10.28 17.56 0.79
C PRO A 184 10.05 16.69 2.03
N LEU A 185 11.11 16.09 2.57
CA LEU A 185 11.01 15.23 3.76
C LEU A 185 10.42 15.99 4.97
N ASP A 186 10.70 17.28 5.12
CA ASP A 186 10.12 18.10 6.21
C ASP A 186 8.60 18.27 6.08
N GLU A 187 8.06 18.24 4.86
CA GLU A 187 6.62 18.26 4.65
C GLU A 187 5.99 16.93 5.11
N VAL A 188 6.62 15.80 4.79
CA VAL A 188 6.18 14.48 5.29
C VAL A 188 6.19 14.44 6.83
N ARG A 189 7.20 15.07 7.46
CA ARG A 189 7.25 15.23 8.93
C ARG A 189 6.04 16.00 9.48
N THR A 190 5.62 17.05 8.76
CA THR A 190 4.45 17.86 9.13
C THR A 190 3.16 17.03 8.99
N ILE A 191 3.02 16.25 7.91
CA ILE A 191 1.90 15.34 7.68
C ILE A 191 1.78 14.33 8.83
N LEU A 192 2.88 13.68 9.21
CA LEU A 192 2.91 12.72 10.32
C LEU A 192 2.44 13.31 11.66
N LYS A 193 2.75 14.60 11.93
CA LYS A 193 2.34 15.29 13.16
C LYS A 193 0.88 15.74 13.15
N GLY A 194 0.35 16.10 11.98
CA GLY A 194 -1.01 16.63 11.84
C GLY A 194 -2.11 15.58 11.98
N THR A 195 -1.78 14.31 11.87
CA THR A 195 -2.76 13.20 11.87
C THR A 195 -3.03 12.65 13.29
N GLN A 196 -2.30 13.09 14.29
CA GLN A 196 -2.50 12.71 15.71
C GLN A 196 -3.28 13.74 16.53
N ALA A 197 -3.73 14.83 15.93
CA ALA A 197 -4.57 15.84 16.52
C ALA A 197 -6.04 15.62 16.17
#